data_7f48a1172c55218159bb608f80d9ac65
#
_entry.id   7f48a1172c55218159bb608f80d9ac65
#
_cell.length_a   1.000
_cell.length_b   1.000
_cell.length_c   1.000
_cell.angle_alpha   90.00
_cell.angle_beta   90.00
_cell.angle_gamma   90.00
#
_symmetry.space_group_name_H-M   'P 1'
#
loop_
_entity.id
_entity.type
_entity.pdbx_description
1 polymer ?
#
loop_
_entity_poly.entity_id
_entity_poly.type
_entity_poly.pdbx_seq_one_letter_code
_entity_poly.pdbx_strand_id
1 'polypeptide(L)'
;INKINSLKNRDNLTPMLSLINSSDMLNEFLHNKPNNIDEILKEFKNPITIVYSDPKNISKLLISNKNTVAFRIVKDNFCSKLISKIKKPIVSTSANIHNRKYPVNFKEIDERILKGVDYIVNLPNKSVSNLPSSIIKVNKEGEMTKIR
;
A
#
# COMPACT_ATOMS: atom_id res chain seq x y z
N ILE A 1 -5.38 -3.15 -11.65
CA ILE A 1 -6.32 -2.75 -10.58
C ILE A 1 -7.65 -3.46 -10.79
N ASN A 2 -8.28 -3.35 -11.98
CA ASN A 2 -9.58 -3.96 -12.25
C ASN A 2 -9.60 -5.48 -12.00
N LYS A 3 -8.55 -6.22 -12.43
CA LYS A 3 -8.42 -7.66 -12.13
C LYS A 3 -8.40 -7.94 -10.62
N ILE A 4 -7.72 -7.10 -9.82
CA ILE A 4 -7.69 -7.24 -8.36
C ILE A 4 -9.08 -6.97 -7.77
N ASN A 5 -9.78 -5.92 -8.22
CA ASN A 5 -11.12 -5.61 -7.73
C ASN A 5 -12.11 -6.73 -8.05
N SER A 6 -12.09 -7.25 -9.28
CA SER A 6 -12.91 -8.40 -9.68
C SER A 6 -12.61 -9.64 -8.82
N LEU A 7 -11.32 -9.99 -8.66
CA LEU A 7 -10.90 -11.15 -7.86
C LEU A 7 -11.32 -11.04 -6.39
N LYS A 8 -11.30 -9.84 -5.83
CA LYS A 8 -11.67 -9.59 -4.44
C LYS A 8 -13.16 -9.34 -4.23
N ASN A 9 -13.94 -9.30 -5.30
CA ASN A 9 -15.34 -8.87 -5.26
C ASN A 9 -15.52 -7.49 -4.60
N ARG A 10 -14.67 -6.54 -5.02
CA ARG A 10 -14.55 -5.19 -4.45
C ARG A 10 -14.99 -4.15 -5.47
N ASP A 11 -15.72 -3.13 -5.01
CA ASP A 11 -16.01 -1.96 -5.81
C ASP A 11 -14.74 -1.12 -6.11
N ASN A 12 -14.87 -0.22 -7.08
CA ASN A 12 -13.77 0.70 -7.47
C ASN A 12 -13.74 1.98 -6.60
N LEU A 13 -14.62 2.11 -5.61
CA LEU A 13 -14.78 3.35 -4.84
C LEU A 13 -13.72 3.53 -3.77
N THR A 14 -13.13 2.43 -3.29
CA THR A 14 -12.10 2.47 -2.26
C THR A 14 -10.72 2.31 -2.89
N PRO A 15 -9.88 3.34 -2.96
CA PRO A 15 -8.55 3.26 -3.54
C PRO A 15 -7.67 2.24 -2.82
N MET A 16 -6.77 1.59 -3.59
CA MET A 16 -5.73 0.74 -3.03
C MET A 16 -4.50 1.57 -2.69
N LEU A 17 -3.68 1.06 -1.80
CA LEU A 17 -2.38 1.66 -1.53
C LEU A 17 -1.34 1.20 -2.56
N SER A 18 -0.28 1.99 -2.71
CA SER A 18 0.90 1.64 -3.50
C SER A 18 2.11 1.46 -2.60
N LEU A 19 2.88 0.41 -2.85
CA LEU A 19 4.16 0.15 -2.19
C LEU A 19 5.27 0.86 -2.95
N ILE A 20 6.15 1.52 -2.21
CA ILE A 20 7.38 2.17 -2.70
C ILE A 20 8.55 1.76 -1.79
N ASN A 21 9.78 1.90 -2.24
CA ASN A 21 10.96 1.48 -1.47
C ASN A 21 11.72 2.64 -0.79
N SER A 22 11.39 3.89 -1.12
CA SER A 22 12.00 5.07 -0.50
C SER A 22 11.05 6.26 -0.51
N SER A 23 11.30 7.24 0.36
CA SER A 23 10.59 8.52 0.35
C SER A 23 10.90 9.35 -0.89
N ASP A 24 12.07 9.16 -1.51
CA ASP A 24 12.46 9.86 -2.73
C ASP A 24 11.55 9.52 -3.91
N MET A 25 11.04 8.28 -3.99
CA MET A 25 10.06 7.91 -5.03
C MET A 25 8.80 8.78 -4.98
N LEU A 26 8.44 9.35 -3.83
CA LEU A 26 7.26 10.23 -3.73
C LEU A 26 7.37 11.48 -4.61
N ASN A 27 8.59 11.95 -4.91
CA ASN A 27 8.80 13.11 -5.78
C ASN A 27 8.22 12.91 -7.19
N GLU A 28 8.13 11.67 -7.66
CA GLU A 28 7.56 11.34 -8.96
C GLU A 28 6.02 11.39 -8.94
N PHE A 29 5.40 11.16 -7.75
CA PHE A 29 3.96 10.93 -7.62
C PHE A 29 3.21 12.00 -6.85
N LEU A 30 3.90 12.98 -6.26
CA LEU A 30 3.31 14.10 -5.53
C LEU A 30 3.78 15.43 -6.12
N HIS A 31 2.88 16.39 -6.27
CA HIS A 31 3.28 17.76 -6.62
C HIS A 31 4.09 18.39 -5.48
N ASN A 32 3.65 18.16 -4.25
CA ASN A 32 4.29 18.69 -3.05
C ASN A 32 4.55 17.55 -2.05
N LYS A 33 5.76 17.00 -2.04
CA LYS A 33 6.19 16.05 -1.02
C LYS A 33 6.53 16.82 0.26
N PRO A 34 5.96 16.48 1.41
CA PRO A 34 6.35 17.09 2.68
C PRO A 34 7.83 16.81 3.01
N ASN A 35 8.56 17.82 3.48
CA ASN A 35 10.01 17.72 3.70
C ASN A 35 10.38 16.81 4.89
N ASN A 36 9.48 16.70 5.89
CA ASN A 36 9.70 15.95 7.13
C ASN A 36 9.25 14.47 7.05
N ILE A 37 8.99 13.92 5.86
CA ILE A 37 8.49 12.53 5.72
C ILE A 37 9.43 11.51 6.35
N ASP A 38 10.73 11.67 6.20
CA ASP A 38 11.70 10.72 6.77
C ASP A 38 11.74 10.79 8.29
N GLU A 39 11.48 11.94 8.89
CA GLU A 39 11.31 12.12 10.34
C GLU A 39 10.04 11.43 10.82
N ILE A 40 8.92 11.69 10.14
CA ILE A 40 7.64 11.01 10.42
C ILE A 40 7.81 9.49 10.38
N LEU A 41 8.49 8.95 9.38
CA LEU A 41 8.68 7.50 9.24
C LEU A 41 9.50 6.90 10.38
N LYS A 42 10.43 7.64 10.99
CA LYS A 42 11.22 7.19 12.15
C LYS A 42 10.41 7.06 13.43
N GLU A 43 9.33 7.81 13.57
CA GLU A 43 8.44 7.73 14.74
C GLU A 43 7.69 6.39 14.82
N PHE A 44 7.58 5.67 13.68
CA PHE A 44 6.80 4.44 13.61
C PHE A 44 7.69 3.20 13.52
N LYS A 45 7.63 2.35 14.54
CA LYS A 45 8.31 1.04 14.53
C LYS A 45 7.73 0.10 13.48
N ASN A 46 6.40 0.10 13.32
CA ASN A 46 5.67 -0.72 12.35
C ASN A 46 5.48 0.01 11.03
N PRO A 47 5.33 -0.73 9.90
CA PRO A 47 4.99 -0.12 8.63
C PRO A 47 3.68 0.66 8.71
N ILE A 48 3.70 1.90 8.24
CA ILE A 48 2.52 2.76 8.16
C ILE A 48 2.14 3.01 6.71
N THR A 49 0.88 3.30 6.49
CA THR A 49 0.35 3.82 5.23
C THR A 49 0.10 5.30 5.39
N ILE A 50 0.65 6.10 4.50
CA ILE A 50 0.48 7.55 4.53
C ILE A 50 -0.37 7.97 3.33
N VAL A 51 -1.40 8.74 3.62
CA VAL A 51 -2.29 9.34 2.63
C VAL A 51 -1.81 10.76 2.35
N TYR A 52 -1.52 11.03 1.08
CA TYR A 52 -1.05 12.32 0.59
C TYR A 52 -2.10 12.97 -0.29
N SER A 53 -2.13 14.28 -0.29
CA SER A 53 -2.95 15.10 -1.20
C SER A 53 -2.19 15.39 -2.49
N ASP A 54 -2.94 15.76 -3.52
CA ASP A 54 -2.42 16.30 -4.77
C ASP A 54 -1.44 15.39 -5.52
N PRO A 55 -1.86 14.15 -5.86
CA PRO A 55 -1.04 13.21 -6.60
C PRO A 55 -0.86 13.61 -8.07
N LYS A 56 0.27 13.17 -8.65
CA LYS A 56 0.57 13.26 -10.09
C LYS A 56 1.10 11.92 -10.60
N ASN A 57 1.17 11.74 -11.90
CA ASN A 57 1.81 10.59 -12.57
C ASN A 57 1.37 9.21 -12.08
N ILE A 58 0.14 9.09 -11.57
CA ILE A 58 -0.41 7.84 -11.04
C ILE A 58 -1.81 7.58 -11.64
N SER A 59 -2.19 6.31 -11.71
CA SER A 59 -3.50 5.92 -12.22
C SER A 59 -4.64 6.58 -11.43
N LYS A 60 -5.63 7.11 -12.15
CA LYS A 60 -6.86 7.66 -11.56
C LYS A 60 -7.59 6.66 -10.66
N LEU A 61 -7.44 5.34 -10.92
CA LEU A 61 -8.01 4.27 -10.09
C LEU A 61 -7.38 4.14 -8.68
N LEU A 62 -6.26 4.82 -8.43
CA LEU A 62 -5.59 4.89 -7.13
C LEU A 62 -5.84 6.21 -6.41
N ILE A 63 -6.48 7.16 -7.09
CA ILE A 63 -6.80 8.47 -6.52
C ILE A 63 -8.21 8.41 -5.93
N SER A 64 -8.36 8.86 -4.69
CA SER A 64 -9.67 8.97 -4.05
C SER A 64 -10.48 10.13 -4.61
N ASN A 65 -11.78 10.16 -4.34
CA ASN A 65 -12.66 11.28 -4.65
C ASN A 65 -12.26 12.59 -3.94
N LYS A 66 -11.40 12.52 -2.92
CA LYS A 66 -10.82 13.68 -2.21
C LYS A 66 -9.46 14.10 -2.76
N ASN A 67 -9.10 13.66 -3.96
CA ASN A 67 -7.80 13.91 -4.60
C ASN A 67 -6.63 13.50 -3.71
N THR A 68 -6.68 12.29 -3.13
CA THR A 68 -5.61 11.74 -2.31
C THR A 68 -5.16 10.38 -2.82
N VAL A 69 -3.92 10.01 -2.50
CA VAL A 69 -3.30 8.72 -2.80
C VAL A 69 -2.63 8.15 -1.55
N ALA A 70 -2.61 6.83 -1.43
CA ALA A 70 -1.98 6.15 -0.29
C ALA A 70 -0.69 5.45 -0.71
N PHE A 71 0.40 5.75 -0.02
CA PHE A 71 1.68 5.07 -0.18
C PHE A 71 2.14 4.42 1.12
N ARG A 72 2.89 3.33 0.97
CA ARG A 72 3.62 2.67 2.05
C ARG A 72 5.05 2.40 1.62
N ILE A 73 6.01 2.85 2.41
CA ILE A 73 7.40 2.47 2.22
C ILE A 73 7.60 1.08 2.81
N VAL A 74 8.05 0.16 1.96
CA VAL A 74 8.27 -1.23 2.39
C VAL A 74 9.53 -1.35 3.23
N LYS A 75 9.46 -2.21 4.26
CA LYS A 75 10.61 -2.55 5.12
C LYS A 75 11.17 -3.95 4.82
N ASP A 76 10.41 -4.78 4.10
CA ASP A 76 10.88 -6.12 3.73
C ASP A 76 11.81 -6.09 2.51
N ASN A 77 12.81 -6.98 2.53
CA ASN A 77 13.84 -7.03 1.51
C ASN A 77 13.33 -7.47 0.13
N PHE A 78 12.31 -8.35 0.08
CA PHE A 78 11.81 -8.87 -1.19
C PHE A 78 11.09 -7.78 -1.97
N CYS A 79 10.09 -7.13 -1.36
CA CYS A 79 9.34 -6.04 -2.01
C CYS A 79 10.26 -4.86 -2.34
N SER A 80 11.21 -4.52 -1.46
CA SER A 80 12.16 -3.44 -1.70
C SER A 80 13.02 -3.71 -2.94
N LYS A 81 13.61 -4.92 -3.05
CA LYS A 81 14.40 -5.32 -4.23
C LYS A 81 13.56 -5.37 -5.50
N LEU A 82 12.33 -5.87 -5.41
CA LEU A 82 11.41 -5.93 -6.54
C LEU A 82 11.11 -4.52 -7.06
N ILE A 83 10.73 -3.60 -6.18
CA ILE A 83 10.45 -2.20 -6.55
C ILE A 83 11.69 -1.54 -7.15
N SER A 84 12.87 -1.75 -6.55
CA SER A 84 14.14 -1.23 -7.10
C SER A 84 14.41 -1.72 -8.52
N LYS A 85 14.06 -2.98 -8.81
CA LYS A 85 14.28 -3.60 -10.13
C LYS A 85 13.30 -3.10 -11.17
N ILE A 86 12.02 -2.99 -10.84
CA ILE A 86 10.98 -2.53 -11.77
C ILE A 86 10.91 -0.99 -11.88
N LYS A 87 11.49 -0.27 -10.92
CA LYS A 87 11.48 1.20 -10.81
C LYS A 87 10.06 1.80 -10.86
N LYS A 88 9.08 1.09 -10.31
CA LYS A 88 7.68 1.51 -10.27
C LYS A 88 7.03 1.09 -8.96
N PRO A 89 6.04 1.84 -8.44
CA PRO A 89 5.23 1.42 -7.30
C PRO A 89 4.46 0.14 -7.60
N ILE A 90 4.23 -0.67 -6.57
CA ILE A 90 3.41 -1.88 -6.67
C ILE A 90 2.08 -1.64 -5.96
N VAL A 91 0.97 -1.80 -6.69
CA VAL A 91 -0.38 -1.74 -6.09
C VAL A 91 -0.54 -2.90 -5.12
N SER A 92 -1.03 -2.61 -3.92
CA SER A 92 -1.14 -3.59 -2.85
C SER A 92 -2.50 -3.53 -2.15
N THR A 93 -2.96 -4.71 -1.78
CA THR A 93 -4.16 -4.90 -0.96
C THR A 93 -4.01 -6.18 -0.14
N SER A 94 -4.84 -6.35 0.88
CA SER A 94 -4.89 -7.58 1.67
C SER A 94 -5.36 -8.78 0.84
N ALA A 95 -4.86 -9.98 1.17
CA ALA A 95 -5.18 -11.22 0.45
C ALA A 95 -6.49 -11.87 0.95
N ASN A 96 -7.57 -11.10 1.09
CA ASN A 96 -8.91 -11.56 1.45
C ASN A 96 -9.95 -11.09 0.43
N ILE A 97 -11.07 -11.78 0.35
CA ILE A 97 -12.26 -11.27 -0.33
C ILE A 97 -12.77 -10.04 0.44
N HIS A 98 -13.28 -9.05 -0.26
CA HIS A 98 -13.77 -7.81 0.34
C HIS A 98 -14.80 -8.12 1.46
N ASN A 99 -14.71 -7.37 2.54
CA ASN A 99 -15.54 -7.53 3.75
C ASN A 99 -15.38 -8.89 4.49
N ARG A 100 -14.44 -9.74 4.11
CA ARG A 100 -14.08 -10.94 4.87
C ARG A 100 -12.87 -10.70 5.77
N LYS A 101 -12.70 -11.57 6.77
CA LYS A 101 -11.57 -11.55 7.71
C LYS A 101 -10.23 -11.62 6.97
N TYR A 102 -9.24 -10.91 7.48
CA TYR A 102 -7.86 -11.00 6.97
C TYR A 102 -7.26 -12.37 7.31
N PRO A 103 -6.60 -13.03 6.35
CA PRO A 103 -5.90 -14.28 6.62
C PRO A 103 -4.70 -14.01 7.55
N VAL A 104 -4.56 -14.86 8.57
CA VAL A 104 -3.44 -14.78 9.53
C VAL A 104 -2.19 -15.45 8.97
N ASN A 105 -2.37 -16.42 8.09
CA ASN A 105 -1.29 -17.14 7.43
C ASN A 105 -1.71 -17.55 6.00
N PHE A 106 -0.75 -18.11 5.26
CA PHE A 106 -0.98 -18.50 3.86
C PHE A 106 -2.12 -19.50 3.68
N LYS A 107 -2.30 -20.44 4.61
CA LYS A 107 -3.34 -21.48 4.51
C LYS A 107 -4.76 -20.94 4.65
N GLU A 108 -4.91 -19.75 5.24
CA GLU A 108 -6.20 -19.09 5.40
C GLU A 108 -6.59 -18.21 4.21
N ILE A 109 -5.72 -18.06 3.21
CA ILE A 109 -6.05 -17.30 2.01
C ILE A 109 -7.13 -18.06 1.24
N ASP A 110 -8.20 -17.35 0.89
CA ASP A 110 -9.33 -17.89 0.12
C ASP A 110 -8.82 -18.51 -1.20
N GLU A 111 -9.24 -19.73 -1.50
CA GLU A 111 -8.79 -20.48 -2.66
C GLU A 111 -9.06 -19.76 -3.99
N ARG A 112 -10.12 -18.95 -4.05
CA ARG A 112 -10.43 -18.11 -5.21
C ARG A 112 -9.34 -17.10 -5.49
N ILE A 113 -8.71 -16.55 -4.44
CA ILE A 113 -7.56 -15.63 -4.59
C ILE A 113 -6.36 -16.41 -5.10
N LEU A 114 -6.06 -17.57 -4.50
CA LEU A 114 -4.91 -18.41 -4.90
C LEU A 114 -5.02 -18.86 -6.36
N LYS A 115 -6.22 -19.26 -6.81
CA LYS A 115 -6.47 -19.67 -8.19
C LYS A 115 -6.57 -18.50 -9.18
N GLY A 116 -6.89 -17.30 -8.69
CA GLY A 116 -7.13 -16.12 -9.52
C GLY A 116 -5.90 -15.24 -9.76
N VAL A 117 -4.77 -15.48 -9.06
CA VAL A 117 -3.52 -14.77 -9.27
C VAL A 117 -2.66 -15.47 -10.32
N ASP A 118 -1.84 -14.71 -11.04
CA ASP A 118 -0.94 -15.25 -12.06
C ASP A 118 0.31 -15.89 -11.44
N TYR A 119 0.70 -15.47 -10.23
CA TYR A 119 1.89 -15.96 -9.55
C TYR A 119 1.76 -15.87 -8.02
N ILE A 120 2.22 -16.90 -7.33
CA ILE A 120 2.30 -16.96 -5.87
C ILE A 120 3.78 -16.96 -5.49
N VAL A 121 4.19 -15.94 -4.73
CA VAL A 121 5.58 -15.85 -4.25
C VAL A 121 5.80 -16.85 -3.12
N ASN A 122 6.73 -17.77 -3.32
CA ASN A 122 7.12 -18.78 -2.32
C ASN A 122 8.28 -18.23 -1.47
N LEU A 123 7.95 -17.51 -0.41
CA LEU A 123 8.92 -17.06 0.59
C LEU A 123 8.65 -17.76 1.93
N PRO A 124 9.71 -18.09 2.70
CA PRO A 124 9.52 -18.61 4.06
C PRO A 124 8.74 -17.59 4.88
N ASN A 125 7.58 -17.99 5.38
CA ASN A 125 6.75 -17.15 6.27
C ASN A 125 7.47 -16.94 7.59
N LYS A 126 8.21 -15.85 7.71
CA LYS A 126 8.74 -15.37 8.98
C LYS A 126 7.74 -14.38 9.55
N SER A 127 6.96 -14.82 10.53
CA SER A 127 6.00 -14.02 11.32
C SER A 127 5.00 -13.18 10.53
N VAL A 128 3.75 -13.43 10.76
CA VAL A 128 2.63 -12.61 10.25
C VAL A 128 2.26 -11.60 11.31
N SER A 129 2.35 -10.32 11.00
CA SER A 129 1.71 -9.29 11.81
C SER A 129 0.21 -9.36 11.55
N ASN A 130 -0.56 -9.77 12.53
CA ASN A 130 -2.02 -9.90 12.45
C ASN A 130 -2.75 -8.54 12.50
N LEU A 131 -2.01 -7.45 12.69
CA LEU A 131 -2.59 -6.12 12.81
C LEU A 131 -2.50 -5.39 11.46
N PRO A 132 -3.61 -4.82 10.99
CA PRO A 132 -3.56 -3.93 9.85
C PRO A 132 -2.67 -2.72 10.20
N SER A 133 -1.93 -2.25 9.20
CA SER A 133 -1.08 -1.06 9.39
C SER A 133 -1.88 0.15 9.83
N SER A 134 -1.28 0.99 10.65
CA SER A 134 -1.79 2.32 10.92
C SER A 134 -1.87 3.12 9.62
N ILE A 135 -2.88 3.96 9.51
CA ILE A 135 -3.07 4.88 8.40
C ILE A 135 -3.08 6.29 8.96
N ILE A 136 -2.20 7.12 8.45
CA ILE A 136 -2.16 8.55 8.75
C ILE A 136 -2.35 9.35 7.47
N LYS A 137 -2.84 10.57 7.58
CA LYS A 137 -2.82 11.57 6.52
C LYS A 137 -1.75 12.59 6.86
N VAL A 138 -0.99 12.99 5.85
CA VAL A 138 0.00 14.07 5.98
C VAL A 138 -0.38 15.16 4.98
N ASN A 139 -0.48 16.39 5.45
CA ASN A 139 -0.70 17.55 4.59
C ASN A 139 0.63 18.06 3.99
N LYS A 140 0.57 19.06 3.12
CA LYS A 140 1.76 19.62 2.46
C LYS A 140 2.72 20.33 3.41
N GLU A 141 2.26 20.75 4.57
CA GLU A 141 3.04 21.35 5.65
C GLU A 141 3.73 20.28 6.52
N GLY A 142 3.39 18.99 6.34
CA GLY A 142 3.95 17.87 7.11
C GLY A 142 3.20 17.56 8.39
N GLU A 143 2.02 18.15 8.62
CA GLU A 143 1.20 17.86 9.78
C GLU A 143 0.48 16.53 9.62
N MET A 144 0.49 15.72 10.69
CA MET A 144 -0.08 14.39 10.72
C MET A 144 -1.50 14.37 11.30
N THR A 145 -2.37 13.61 10.67
CA THR A 145 -3.70 13.26 11.23
C THR A 145 -3.87 11.74 11.17
N LYS A 146 -4.15 11.11 12.31
CA LYS A 146 -4.41 9.66 12.36
C LYS A 146 -5.80 9.37 11.75
N ILE A 147 -5.84 8.39 10.83
CA ILE A 147 -7.10 7.90 10.22
C ILE A 147 -7.50 6.57 10.88
N ARG A 148 -6.52 5.68 11.14
CA ARG A 148 -6.73 4.36 11.76
C ARG A 148 -5.50 3.94 12.56
#